data_1a93414cf7c29907b9829f4bb9f5d714
#
_entry.id   1a93414cf7c29907b9829f4bb9f5d714
#
_cell.length_a   1.000
_cell.length_b   1.000
_cell.length_c   1.000
_cell.angle_alpha   90.00
_cell.angle_beta   90.00
_cell.angle_gamma   90.00
#
_symmetry.space_group_name_H-M   'P 1'
#
loop_
_entity.id
_entity.type
_entity.pdbx_description
1 polymer ?
#
loop_
_entity_poly.entity_id
_entity_poly.type
_entity_poly.pdbx_seq_one_letter_code
_entity_poly.pdbx_strand_id
1 'polypeptide(L)'
;MESGQKNSWENKIKYGNEVSLRKRLKDLIRYLNEFDIAQKITNGDREEFIDNVVNIRNYYTHYGHDNKPNTYNVIGLTFDLKLLIELCILNELNFDKEFIDYTLNRVYERKPIII
;
A
#
# COMPACT_ATOMS: atom_id res chain seq x y z
N MET A 1 24.42 -24.85 -15.48
CA MET A 1 24.08 -23.82 -16.47
C MET A 1 22.59 -23.49 -16.41
N GLU A 2 21.77 -24.48 -16.47
CA GLU A 2 20.33 -24.27 -16.41
C GLU A 2 19.89 -23.68 -15.07
N SER A 3 20.50 -24.06 -13.96
CA SER A 3 20.20 -23.51 -12.65
C SER A 3 20.51 -22.01 -12.57
N GLY A 4 21.58 -21.56 -13.23
CA GLY A 4 21.92 -20.14 -13.28
C GLY A 4 20.90 -19.35 -14.09
N GLN A 5 20.43 -19.90 -15.21
CA GLN A 5 19.41 -19.27 -16.04
C GLN A 5 18.08 -19.19 -15.28
N LYS A 6 17.71 -20.27 -14.59
CA LYS A 6 16.49 -20.30 -13.80
C LYS A 6 16.49 -19.25 -12.71
N ASN A 7 17.60 -19.13 -11.99
CA ASN A 7 17.72 -18.12 -10.93
C ASN A 7 17.65 -16.70 -11.50
N SER A 8 18.25 -16.48 -12.68
CA SER A 8 18.17 -15.17 -13.35
C SER A 8 16.74 -14.80 -13.71
N TRP A 9 15.96 -15.77 -14.21
CA TRP A 9 14.55 -15.54 -14.55
C TRP A 9 13.73 -15.24 -13.31
N GLU A 10 13.91 -16.00 -12.24
CA GLU A 10 13.20 -15.80 -10.99
C GLU A 10 13.49 -14.41 -10.42
N ASN A 11 14.75 -13.98 -10.46
CA ASN A 11 15.15 -12.66 -9.98
C ASN A 11 14.54 -11.54 -10.83
N LYS A 12 14.49 -11.72 -12.15
CA LYS A 12 13.89 -10.73 -13.05
C LYS A 12 12.40 -10.58 -12.79
N ILE A 13 11.69 -11.69 -12.59
CA ILE A 13 10.26 -11.66 -12.30
C ILE A 13 10.00 -10.98 -10.95
N LYS A 14 10.75 -11.36 -9.93
CA LYS A 14 10.63 -10.77 -8.60
C LYS A 14 10.88 -9.28 -8.64
N TYR A 15 11.98 -8.86 -9.24
CA TYR A 15 12.35 -7.45 -9.33
C TYR A 15 11.33 -6.65 -10.14
N GLY A 16 10.88 -7.20 -11.27
CA GLY A 16 9.89 -6.54 -12.10
C GLY A 16 8.57 -6.33 -11.39
N ASN A 17 8.11 -7.32 -10.62
CA ASN A 17 6.89 -7.19 -9.83
C ASN A 17 7.03 -6.14 -8.73
N GLU A 18 8.18 -6.09 -8.09
CA GLU A 18 8.45 -5.11 -7.04
C GLU A 18 8.45 -3.69 -7.59
N VAL A 19 9.14 -3.46 -8.70
CA VAL A 19 9.19 -2.14 -9.35
C VAL A 19 7.79 -1.73 -9.82
N SER A 20 7.03 -2.67 -10.39
CA SER A 20 5.68 -2.39 -10.85
C SER A 20 4.75 -2.00 -9.70
N LEU A 21 4.83 -2.69 -8.57
CA LEU A 21 4.03 -2.35 -7.40
C LEU A 21 4.37 -0.97 -6.86
N ARG A 22 5.65 -0.66 -6.73
CA ARG A 22 6.09 0.66 -6.28
C ARG A 22 5.57 1.76 -7.19
N LYS A 23 5.70 1.58 -8.49
CA LYS A 23 5.25 2.56 -9.45
C LYS A 23 3.73 2.79 -9.35
N ARG A 24 2.97 1.71 -9.25
CA ARG A 24 1.51 1.79 -9.14
C ARG A 24 1.09 2.51 -7.88
N LEU A 25 1.76 2.23 -6.77
CA LEU A 25 1.46 2.91 -5.51
C LEU A 25 1.80 4.40 -5.57
N LYS A 26 2.94 4.75 -6.16
CA LYS A 26 3.32 6.15 -6.33
C LYS A 26 2.31 6.89 -7.20
N ASP A 27 1.90 6.30 -8.30
CA ASP A 27 0.94 6.91 -9.20
C ASP A 27 -0.42 7.07 -8.52
N LEU A 28 -0.87 6.06 -7.78
CA LEU A 28 -2.13 6.11 -7.06
C LEU A 28 -2.13 7.21 -5.99
N ILE A 29 -1.08 7.25 -5.19
CA ILE A 29 -0.96 8.25 -4.11
C ILE A 29 -0.89 9.66 -4.71
N ARG A 30 -0.17 9.84 -5.82
CA ARG A 30 -0.12 11.13 -6.50
C ARG A 30 -1.50 11.54 -7.01
N TYR A 31 -2.23 10.60 -7.59
CA TYR A 31 -3.58 10.83 -8.09
C TYR A 31 -4.54 11.26 -6.98
N LEU A 32 -4.37 10.72 -5.78
CA LEU A 32 -5.23 11.00 -4.63
C LEU A 32 -4.67 12.08 -3.69
N ASN A 33 -3.61 12.77 -4.09
CA ASN A 33 -2.87 13.68 -3.21
C ASN A 33 -3.69 14.88 -2.72
N GLU A 34 -4.74 15.26 -3.44
CA GLU A 34 -5.61 16.38 -3.04
C GLU A 34 -6.50 16.04 -1.84
N PHE A 35 -6.66 14.76 -1.52
CA PHE A 35 -7.52 14.34 -0.42
C PHE A 35 -6.75 14.32 0.90
N ASP A 36 -7.36 14.93 1.92
CA ASP A 36 -6.79 14.95 3.26
C ASP A 36 -6.55 13.55 3.83
N ILE A 37 -7.50 12.65 3.56
CA ILE A 37 -7.39 11.26 4.05
C ILE A 37 -6.16 10.54 3.46
N ALA A 38 -5.79 10.84 2.23
CA ALA A 38 -4.59 10.23 1.63
C ALA A 38 -3.33 10.64 2.37
N GLN A 39 -3.24 11.88 2.81
CA GLN A 39 -2.11 12.35 3.58
C GLN A 39 -2.06 11.73 4.96
N LYS A 40 -3.21 11.52 5.58
CA LYS A 40 -3.30 10.83 6.87
C LYS A 40 -2.86 9.37 6.76
N ILE A 41 -3.30 8.68 5.72
CA ILE A 41 -2.95 7.28 5.48
C ILE A 41 -1.44 7.12 5.34
N THR A 42 -0.79 8.01 4.61
CA THR A 42 0.66 7.94 4.39
C THR A 42 1.46 8.57 5.54
N ASN A 43 0.77 9.21 6.49
CA ASN A 43 1.39 9.91 7.62
C ASN A 43 2.44 10.93 7.17
N GLY A 44 2.22 11.56 6.02
CA GLY A 44 3.13 12.56 5.47
C GLY A 44 4.41 11.99 4.86
N ASP A 45 4.60 10.68 4.88
CA ASP A 45 5.79 10.04 4.30
C ASP A 45 5.36 8.94 3.34
N ARG A 46 5.22 9.32 2.08
CA ARG A 46 4.79 8.39 1.03
C ARG A 46 5.78 7.28 0.78
N GLU A 47 7.06 7.59 0.85
CA GLU A 47 8.10 6.58 0.59
C GLU A 47 8.10 5.50 1.67
N GLU A 48 7.98 5.88 2.92
CA GLU A 48 7.88 4.92 4.03
C GLU A 48 6.65 4.03 3.88
N PHE A 49 5.50 4.64 3.55
CA PHE A 49 4.27 3.88 3.35
C PHE A 49 4.45 2.84 2.23
N ILE A 50 5.02 3.26 1.10
CA ILE A 50 5.26 2.38 -0.04
C ILE A 50 6.23 1.25 0.33
N ASP A 51 7.31 1.59 1.05
CA ASP A 51 8.28 0.59 1.50
C ASP A 51 7.62 -0.46 2.40
N ASN A 52 6.75 -0.04 3.30
CA ASN A 52 6.04 -0.95 4.20
C ASN A 52 5.13 -1.90 3.42
N VAL A 53 4.40 -1.39 2.43
CA VAL A 53 3.53 -2.22 1.60
C VAL A 53 4.35 -3.24 0.82
N VAL A 54 5.42 -2.80 0.17
CA VAL A 54 6.26 -3.66 -0.63
C VAL A 54 6.94 -4.74 0.23
N ASN A 55 7.45 -4.36 1.38
CA ASN A 55 8.12 -5.30 2.29
C ASN A 55 7.17 -6.38 2.80
N ILE A 56 5.96 -6.00 3.20
CA ILE A 56 4.97 -6.96 3.68
C ILE A 56 4.56 -7.90 2.55
N ARG A 57 4.29 -7.34 1.38
CA ARG A 57 3.93 -8.16 0.21
C ARG A 57 5.03 -9.14 -0.13
N ASN A 58 6.28 -8.69 -0.14
CA ASN A 58 7.42 -9.55 -0.44
C ASN A 58 7.58 -10.66 0.58
N TYR A 59 7.41 -10.36 1.87
CA TYR A 59 7.49 -11.38 2.90
C TYR A 59 6.48 -12.51 2.64
N TYR A 60 5.21 -12.17 2.40
CA TYR A 60 4.17 -13.17 2.22
C TYR A 60 4.21 -13.85 0.87
N THR A 61 4.82 -13.24 -0.13
CA THR A 61 4.96 -13.84 -1.46
C THR A 61 6.14 -14.79 -1.55
N HIS A 62 7.22 -14.48 -0.84
CA HIS A 62 8.49 -15.20 -0.97
C HIS A 62 8.89 -15.99 0.28
N TYR A 63 7.97 -16.20 1.19
CA TYR A 63 8.09 -17.12 2.33
C TYR A 63 9.34 -16.93 3.20
N GLY A 64 9.34 -15.88 4.01
CA GLY A 64 10.20 -15.85 5.18
C GLY A 64 11.69 -15.64 4.97
N HIS A 65 12.08 -15.07 3.84
CA HIS A 65 13.48 -14.71 3.63
C HIS A 65 13.93 -13.53 4.47
N ASP A 66 12.98 -12.72 4.91
CA ASP A 66 13.21 -11.53 5.72
C ASP A 66 12.54 -11.67 7.07
N ASN A 67 12.75 -10.70 7.93
CA ASN A 67 12.10 -10.66 9.22
C ASN A 67 10.58 -10.61 9.07
N LYS A 68 9.89 -11.44 9.84
CA LYS A 68 8.43 -11.46 9.84
C LYS A 68 7.90 -10.09 10.25
N PRO A 69 7.00 -9.49 9.46
CA PRO A 69 6.41 -8.21 9.85
C PRO A 69 5.54 -8.39 11.09
N ASN A 70 5.48 -7.32 11.88
CA ASN A 70 4.62 -7.30 13.06
C ASN A 70 3.16 -7.41 12.62
N THR A 71 2.40 -8.33 13.24
CA THR A 71 1.00 -8.55 12.92
C THR A 71 0.18 -7.26 13.03
N TYR A 72 0.48 -6.43 14.01
CA TYR A 72 -0.23 -5.17 14.21
C TYR A 72 0.03 -4.20 13.07
N ASN A 73 1.27 -4.16 12.57
CA ASN A 73 1.59 -3.34 11.41
C ASN A 73 0.85 -3.83 10.17
N VAL A 74 0.72 -5.14 10.00
CA VAL A 74 -0.01 -5.73 8.87
C VAL A 74 -1.50 -5.33 8.94
N ILE A 75 -2.11 -5.43 10.13
CA ILE A 75 -3.52 -5.06 10.31
C ILE A 75 -3.73 -3.57 10.01
N GLY A 76 -2.89 -2.70 10.57
CA GLY A 76 -2.98 -1.27 10.33
C GLY A 76 -2.80 -0.90 8.87
N LEU A 77 -1.82 -1.52 8.23
CA LEU A 77 -1.54 -1.26 6.82
C LEU A 77 -2.67 -1.78 5.92
N THR A 78 -3.24 -2.92 6.25
CA THR A 78 -4.38 -3.46 5.51
C THR A 78 -5.58 -2.52 5.59
N PHE A 79 -5.83 -1.97 6.76
CA PHE A 79 -6.87 -0.96 6.96
C PHE A 79 -6.60 0.26 6.09
N ASP A 80 -5.38 0.77 6.09
CA ASP A 80 -5.00 1.93 5.31
C ASP A 80 -5.15 1.70 3.80
N LEU A 81 -4.73 0.52 3.32
CA LEU A 81 -4.87 0.16 1.92
C LEU A 81 -6.33 0.07 1.50
N LYS A 82 -7.18 -0.49 2.37
CA LYS A 82 -8.61 -0.57 2.11
C LYS A 82 -9.21 0.83 1.95
N LEU A 83 -8.85 1.75 2.84
CA LEU A 83 -9.32 3.13 2.73
C LEU A 83 -8.84 3.80 1.46
N LEU A 84 -7.60 3.55 1.07
CA LEU A 84 -7.04 4.12 -0.15
C LEU A 84 -7.82 3.64 -1.39
N ILE A 85 -8.19 2.36 -1.40
CA ILE A 85 -9.00 1.78 -2.48
C ILE A 85 -10.40 2.39 -2.48
N GLU A 86 -11.03 2.52 -1.32
CA GLU A 86 -12.34 3.13 -1.20
C GLU A 86 -12.33 4.59 -1.67
N LEU A 87 -11.28 5.33 -1.32
CA LEU A 87 -11.08 6.69 -1.79
C LEU A 87 -11.02 6.74 -3.32
N CYS A 88 -10.26 5.86 -3.92
CA CYS A 88 -10.14 5.77 -5.37
C CYS A 88 -11.49 5.51 -6.03
N ILE A 89 -12.23 4.54 -5.50
CA ILE A 89 -13.55 4.18 -6.04
C ILE A 89 -14.53 5.34 -5.95
N LEU A 90 -14.61 5.99 -4.79
CA LEU A 90 -15.52 7.11 -4.60
C LEU A 90 -15.17 8.28 -5.53
N ASN A 91 -13.89 8.53 -5.72
CA ASN A 91 -13.44 9.57 -6.64
C ASN A 91 -13.81 9.24 -8.09
N GLU A 92 -13.62 8.00 -8.50
CA GLU A 92 -13.97 7.55 -9.84
C GLU A 92 -15.49 7.61 -10.08
N LEU A 93 -16.29 7.42 -9.04
CA LEU A 93 -17.74 7.53 -9.12
C LEU A 93 -18.24 8.97 -9.07
N ASN A 94 -17.32 9.95 -9.03
CA ASN A 94 -17.61 11.37 -9.03
C ASN A 94 -18.38 11.87 -7.81
N PHE A 95 -18.19 11.23 -6.67
CA PHE A 95 -18.68 11.80 -5.42
C PHE A 95 -17.96 13.10 -5.11
N ASP A 96 -18.67 14.01 -4.47
CA ASP A 96 -18.10 15.29 -4.08
C ASP A 96 -16.89 15.12 -3.13
N LYS A 97 -15.85 15.90 -3.37
CA LYS A 97 -14.63 15.84 -2.59
C LYS A 97 -14.89 16.03 -1.09
N GLU A 98 -15.75 17.00 -0.73
CA GLU A 98 -16.07 17.27 0.68
C GLU A 98 -16.76 16.06 1.31
N PHE A 99 -17.67 15.43 0.57
CA PHE A 99 -18.34 14.23 1.04
C PHE A 99 -17.36 13.08 1.26
N ILE A 100 -16.44 12.88 0.32
CA ILE A 100 -15.43 11.83 0.40
C ILE A 100 -14.54 12.05 1.62
N ASP A 101 -14.01 13.25 1.78
CA ASP A 101 -13.13 13.57 2.90
C ASP A 101 -13.84 13.39 4.23
N TYR A 102 -15.06 13.88 4.35
CA TYR A 102 -15.83 13.74 5.57
C TYR A 102 -16.07 12.27 5.92
N THR A 103 -16.56 11.51 4.95
CA THR A 103 -16.92 10.11 5.17
C THR A 103 -15.71 9.25 5.52
N LEU A 104 -14.63 9.36 4.75
CA LEU A 104 -13.46 8.53 4.97
C LEU A 104 -12.66 8.95 6.20
N ASN A 105 -12.67 10.23 6.57
CA ASN A 105 -12.07 10.65 7.84
C ASN A 105 -12.77 10.01 9.02
N ARG A 106 -14.09 9.89 8.96
CA ARG A 106 -14.84 9.22 10.02
C ARG A 106 -14.50 7.74 10.11
N VAL A 107 -14.32 7.08 8.96
CA VAL A 107 -13.89 5.69 8.95
C VAL A 107 -12.47 5.57 9.50
N TYR A 108 -11.59 6.48 9.14
CA TYR A 108 -10.21 6.48 9.62
C TYR A 108 -10.13 6.61 11.15
N GLU A 109 -11.03 7.39 11.75
CA GLU A 109 -11.08 7.53 13.20
C GLU A 109 -11.36 6.20 13.91
N ARG A 110 -11.92 5.24 13.21
CA ARG A 110 -12.21 3.90 13.73
C ARG A 110 -11.08 2.92 13.47
N LYS A 111 -9.94 3.41 12.98
CA LYS A 111 -8.78 2.55 12.73
C LYS A 111 -8.40 1.84 14.03
N PRO A 112 -8.15 0.51 13.96
CA PRO A 112 -7.76 -0.22 15.16
C PRO A 112 -6.51 0.38 15.80
N ILE A 113 -6.62 0.70 17.08
CA ILE A 113 -5.49 1.16 17.86
C ILE A 113 -4.92 -0.06 18.54
N ILE A 114 -3.65 -0.34 18.25
CA ILE A 114 -3.00 -1.51 18.79
C ILE A 114 -1.92 -1.03 19.73
N ILE A 115 -2.15 -1.31 20.97
CA ILE A 115 -1.26 -0.91 22.05
C ILE A 115 -0.27 -2.04 22.37
#